data_13214a5c355579b7a15adb2be3aa544b
#
_entry.id   13214a5c355579b7a15adb2be3aa544b
#
_cell.length_a   1.000
_cell.length_b   1.000
_cell.length_c   1.000
_cell.angle_alpha   90.00
_cell.angle_beta   90.00
_cell.angle_gamma   90.00
#
_symmetry.space_group_name_H-M   'P 1'
#
loop_
_entity.id
_entity.type
_entity.pdbx_description
1 polymer ?
#
loop_
_entity_poly.entity_id
_entity_poly.type
_entity_poly.pdbx_seq_one_letter_code
_entity_poly.pdbx_strand_id
1 'polypeptide(L)'
;MEACIKQQNSERADNIIEQLINELDISVEINDIALKYIVLYWQLRENKITTSQMLEGLEKLLPFNIEKIGNYKFLIKHEKMILHDYIVCMDMMNKYDNLIDFDKLTMDMQDSLSKKQFAGSYEEACVRCANLYGNAAKYEISNKIAEDGIRIDVECERMRPLSTLLYCEAWNNKERGEVTENDIALCRCAYQIAKLNQNEKRMSIYREWLENR
;
A
#
# COMPACT_ATOMS: atom_id res chain seq x y z
N MET A 1 20.23 22.02 8.20
CA MET A 1 20.36 20.71 8.86
C MET A 1 19.62 19.62 8.10
N GLU A 2 18.31 19.75 7.81
CA GLU A 2 17.52 18.75 7.04
C GLU A 2 18.09 18.47 5.64
N ALA A 3 18.55 19.48 4.92
CA ALA A 3 19.16 19.31 3.59
C ALA A 3 20.45 18.48 3.65
N CYS A 4 21.29 18.66 4.67
CA CYS A 4 22.51 17.85 4.87
C CYS A 4 22.19 16.39 5.21
N ILE A 5 21.17 16.15 6.04
CA ILE A 5 20.73 14.78 6.39
C ILE A 5 20.16 14.08 5.15
N LYS A 6 19.37 14.79 4.33
CA LYS A 6 18.82 14.26 3.09
C LYS A 6 19.93 13.91 2.11
N GLN A 7 20.93 14.76 1.95
CA GLN A 7 22.07 14.51 1.07
C GLN A 7 22.92 13.31 1.53
N GLN A 8 23.25 13.20 2.84
CA GLN A 8 23.98 12.04 3.38
C GLN A 8 23.21 10.73 3.19
N ASN A 9 21.88 10.75 3.36
CA ASN A 9 21.06 9.57 3.13
C ASN A 9 21.01 9.18 1.65
N SER A 10 21.04 10.16 0.74
CA SER A 10 21.09 9.94 -0.71
C SER A 10 22.42 9.30 -1.12
N GLU A 11 23.55 9.86 -0.70
CA GLU A 11 24.90 9.32 -0.98
C GLU A 11 25.07 7.89 -0.43
N ARG A 12 24.55 7.63 0.77
CA ARG A 12 24.60 6.29 1.36
C ARG A 12 23.78 5.28 0.58
N ALA A 13 22.62 5.67 0.08
CA ALA A 13 21.76 4.78 -0.71
C ALA A 13 22.35 4.54 -2.11
N ASP A 14 22.95 5.55 -2.76
CA ASP A 14 23.66 5.39 -4.02
C ASP A 14 24.81 4.38 -3.86
N ASN A 15 25.61 4.48 -2.79
CA ASN A 15 26.67 3.53 -2.48
C ASN A 15 26.17 2.10 -2.27
N ILE A 16 25.04 1.93 -1.58
CA ILE A 16 24.42 0.60 -1.39
C ILE A 16 23.93 0.03 -2.72
N ILE A 17 23.35 0.84 -3.59
CA ILE A 17 22.89 0.41 -4.92
C ILE A 17 24.09 0.00 -5.77
N GLU A 18 25.19 0.76 -5.76
CA GLU A 18 26.42 0.39 -6.47
C GLU A 18 27.00 -0.93 -5.96
N GLN A 19 27.01 -1.16 -4.65
CA GLN A 19 27.44 -2.44 -4.07
C GLN A 19 26.54 -3.58 -4.55
N LEU A 20 25.22 -3.41 -4.51
CA LEU A 20 24.28 -4.41 -4.99
C LEU A 20 24.47 -4.74 -6.48
N ILE A 21 24.72 -3.73 -7.33
CA ILE A 21 25.01 -3.92 -8.74
C ILE A 21 26.28 -4.77 -8.97
N ASN A 22 27.28 -4.58 -8.13
CA ASN A 22 28.57 -5.27 -8.26
C ASN A 22 28.58 -6.67 -7.64
N GLU A 23 27.78 -6.91 -6.61
CA GLU A 23 27.80 -8.14 -5.80
C GLU A 23 26.69 -9.14 -6.14
N LEU A 24 25.53 -8.65 -6.65
CA LEU A 24 24.42 -9.52 -7.00
C LEU A 24 24.66 -10.25 -8.32
N ASP A 25 24.48 -11.56 -8.30
CA ASP A 25 24.44 -12.37 -9.52
C ASP A 25 23.13 -12.14 -10.27
N ILE A 26 23.16 -11.20 -11.22
CA ILE A 26 22.00 -10.84 -12.06
C ILE A 26 21.65 -11.90 -13.12
N SER A 27 22.45 -12.97 -13.26
CA SER A 27 22.04 -14.13 -14.07
C SER A 27 20.89 -14.91 -13.41
N VAL A 28 20.69 -14.70 -12.11
CA VAL A 28 19.53 -15.20 -11.36
C VAL A 28 18.37 -14.21 -11.51
N GLU A 29 17.33 -14.58 -12.21
CA GLU A 29 16.18 -13.73 -12.57
C GLU A 29 15.60 -12.96 -11.38
N ILE A 30 15.44 -13.60 -10.22
CA ILE A 30 14.90 -12.96 -9.02
C ILE A 30 15.81 -11.81 -8.51
N ASN A 31 17.11 -11.95 -8.66
CA ASN A 31 18.07 -10.92 -8.25
C ASN A 31 18.02 -9.73 -9.22
N ASP A 32 17.91 -9.99 -10.52
CA ASP A 32 17.75 -8.97 -11.55
C ASP A 32 16.47 -8.15 -11.36
N ILE A 33 15.33 -8.83 -11.10
CA ILE A 33 14.05 -8.18 -10.80
C ILE A 33 14.16 -7.35 -9.52
N ALA A 34 14.73 -7.91 -8.44
CA ALA A 34 14.89 -7.21 -7.18
C ALA A 34 15.76 -5.96 -7.31
N LEU A 35 16.89 -6.04 -8.02
CA LEU A 35 17.76 -4.90 -8.27
C LEU A 35 17.06 -3.81 -9.07
N LYS A 36 16.41 -4.16 -10.16
CA LYS A 36 15.64 -3.21 -10.98
C LYS A 36 14.54 -2.52 -10.19
N TYR A 37 13.82 -3.26 -9.33
CA TYR A 37 12.80 -2.72 -8.44
C TYR A 37 13.39 -1.71 -7.45
N ILE A 38 14.52 -2.04 -6.79
CA ILE A 38 15.20 -1.14 -5.84
C ILE A 38 15.65 0.14 -6.55
N VAL A 39 16.21 0.03 -7.75
CA VAL A 39 16.68 1.17 -8.55
C VAL A 39 15.49 2.07 -8.95
N LEU A 40 14.38 1.50 -9.41
CA LEU A 40 13.18 2.27 -9.74
C LEU A 40 12.64 3.03 -8.53
N TYR A 41 12.50 2.35 -7.39
CA TYR A 41 12.01 2.95 -6.15
C TYR A 41 12.90 4.11 -5.70
N TRP A 42 14.22 3.91 -5.77
CA TRP A 42 15.21 4.94 -5.43
C TRP A 42 15.14 6.14 -6.38
N GLN A 43 15.04 5.90 -7.68
CA GLN A 43 14.91 6.97 -8.68
C GLN A 43 13.64 7.81 -8.45
N LEU A 44 12.51 7.17 -8.12
CA LEU A 44 11.28 7.89 -7.77
C LEU A 44 11.48 8.75 -6.52
N ARG A 45 12.09 8.18 -5.48
CA ARG A 45 12.34 8.89 -4.21
C ARG A 45 13.23 10.12 -4.39
N GLU A 46 14.22 10.02 -5.25
CA GLU A 46 15.14 11.12 -5.60
C GLU A 46 14.56 12.08 -6.66
N ASN A 47 13.30 11.90 -7.07
CA ASN A 47 12.65 12.65 -8.14
C ASN A 47 13.41 12.60 -9.48
N LYS A 48 14.17 11.52 -9.74
CA LYS A 48 14.86 11.26 -11.01
C LYS A 48 13.91 10.71 -12.08
N ILE A 49 12.79 10.11 -11.64
CA ILE A 49 11.71 9.64 -12.50
C ILE A 49 10.36 10.14 -11.97
N THR A 50 9.37 10.19 -12.85
CA THR A 50 7.98 10.50 -12.51
C THR A 50 7.23 9.25 -12.03
N THR A 51 6.07 9.45 -11.38
CA THR A 51 5.16 8.34 -11.01
C THR A 51 4.73 7.52 -12.24
N SER A 52 4.52 8.15 -13.41
CA SER A 52 4.21 7.45 -14.66
C SER A 52 5.35 6.54 -15.12
N GLN A 53 6.59 7.03 -15.07
CA GLN A 53 7.76 6.23 -15.40
C GLN A 53 7.99 5.09 -14.41
N MET A 54 7.70 5.32 -13.12
CA MET A 54 7.71 4.25 -12.12
C MET A 54 6.68 3.18 -12.46
N LEU A 55 5.43 3.57 -12.78
CA LEU A 55 4.37 2.65 -13.16
C LEU A 55 4.78 1.76 -14.35
N GLU A 56 5.26 2.38 -15.44
CA GLU A 56 5.76 1.65 -16.62
C GLU A 56 6.94 0.72 -16.30
N GLY A 57 7.81 1.13 -15.38
CA GLY A 57 8.92 0.32 -14.90
C GLY A 57 8.43 -0.91 -14.13
N LEU A 58 7.46 -0.72 -13.23
CA LEU A 58 6.87 -1.82 -12.45
C LEU A 58 6.16 -2.84 -13.34
N GLU A 59 5.43 -2.39 -14.37
CA GLU A 59 4.79 -3.28 -15.36
C GLU A 59 5.81 -4.19 -16.06
N LYS A 60 6.99 -3.66 -16.41
CA LYS A 60 8.05 -4.43 -17.07
C LYS A 60 8.74 -5.45 -16.15
N LEU A 61 8.62 -5.28 -14.83
CA LEU A 61 9.16 -6.23 -13.85
C LEU A 61 8.23 -7.40 -13.57
N LEU A 62 6.95 -7.29 -13.91
CA LEU A 62 5.99 -8.37 -13.75
C LEU A 62 6.12 -9.36 -14.91
N PRO A 63 6.08 -10.68 -14.65
CA PRO A 63 6.16 -11.72 -15.69
C PRO A 63 4.86 -11.84 -16.51
N PHE A 64 3.88 -10.95 -16.26
CA PHE A 64 2.56 -10.99 -16.88
C PHE A 64 2.03 -9.57 -17.12
N ASN A 65 1.12 -9.45 -18.08
CA ASN A 65 0.34 -8.22 -18.23
C ASN A 65 -0.68 -8.13 -17.09
N ILE A 66 -0.71 -6.97 -16.41
CA ILE A 66 -1.63 -6.70 -15.28
C ILE A 66 -3.10 -6.93 -15.64
N GLU A 67 -3.52 -6.61 -16.87
CA GLU A 67 -4.88 -6.89 -17.34
C GLU A 67 -5.23 -8.39 -17.35
N LYS A 68 -4.22 -9.27 -17.35
CA LYS A 68 -4.36 -10.72 -17.35
C LYS A 68 -4.07 -11.36 -15.99
N ILE A 69 -3.93 -10.55 -14.93
CA ILE A 69 -3.62 -11.05 -13.57
C ILE A 69 -4.63 -12.14 -13.13
N GLY A 70 -5.88 -12.04 -13.59
CA GLY A 70 -6.92 -13.04 -13.33
C GLY A 70 -6.60 -14.45 -13.79
N ASN A 71 -5.67 -14.63 -14.73
CA ASN A 71 -5.24 -15.93 -15.26
C ASN A 71 -4.16 -16.61 -14.42
N TYR A 72 -3.55 -15.90 -13.48
CA TYR A 72 -2.49 -16.44 -12.61
C TYR A 72 -3.10 -17.15 -11.40
N LYS A 73 -2.58 -18.33 -11.09
CA LYS A 73 -3.07 -19.15 -9.97
C LYS A 73 -2.59 -18.63 -8.62
N PHE A 74 -1.39 -18.06 -8.56
CA PHE A 74 -0.82 -17.48 -7.35
C PHE A 74 0.26 -16.45 -7.71
N LEU A 75 0.54 -15.53 -6.78
CA LEU A 75 1.58 -14.52 -6.88
C LEU A 75 2.65 -14.81 -5.84
N ILE A 76 3.91 -14.76 -6.25
CA ILE A 76 5.02 -14.87 -5.30
C ILE A 76 5.28 -13.53 -4.60
N LYS A 77 6.05 -13.57 -3.50
CA LYS A 77 6.21 -12.41 -2.60
C LYS A 77 6.66 -11.13 -3.33
N HIS A 78 7.63 -11.22 -4.22
CA HIS A 78 8.14 -10.03 -4.91
C HIS A 78 7.15 -9.49 -5.94
N GLU A 79 6.36 -10.34 -6.62
CA GLU A 79 5.29 -9.91 -7.51
C GLU A 79 4.22 -9.13 -6.75
N LYS A 80 3.86 -9.59 -5.54
CA LYS A 80 2.94 -8.85 -4.66
C LYS A 80 3.48 -7.49 -4.26
N MET A 81 4.78 -7.39 -3.92
CA MET A 81 5.41 -6.11 -3.59
C MET A 81 5.36 -5.14 -4.77
N ILE A 82 5.68 -5.61 -5.98
CA ILE A 82 5.61 -4.81 -7.21
C ILE A 82 4.17 -4.34 -7.44
N LEU A 83 3.18 -5.23 -7.29
CA LEU A 83 1.77 -4.89 -7.45
C LEU A 83 1.28 -3.89 -6.40
N HIS A 84 1.74 -4.00 -5.15
CA HIS A 84 1.40 -3.03 -4.12
C HIS A 84 1.86 -1.62 -4.49
N ASP A 85 3.08 -1.46 -4.96
CA ASP A 85 3.59 -0.15 -5.39
C ASP A 85 2.95 0.31 -6.70
N TYR A 86 2.58 -0.61 -7.58
CA TYR A 86 1.78 -0.31 -8.77
C TYR A 86 0.44 0.31 -8.38
N ILE A 87 -0.28 -0.27 -7.41
CA ILE A 87 -1.54 0.27 -6.87
C ILE A 87 -1.34 1.69 -6.33
N VAL A 88 -0.25 1.92 -5.60
CA VAL A 88 0.08 3.27 -5.08
C VAL A 88 0.31 4.26 -6.21
N CYS A 89 1.04 3.88 -7.26
CA CYS A 89 1.28 4.74 -8.40
C CYS A 89 -0.03 5.05 -9.15
N MET A 90 -0.91 4.06 -9.34
CA MET A 90 -2.25 4.28 -9.93
C MET A 90 -3.06 5.27 -9.11
N ASP A 91 -3.09 5.10 -7.79
CA ASP A 91 -3.81 5.98 -6.87
C ASP A 91 -3.27 7.42 -6.94
N MET A 92 -1.94 7.60 -6.89
CA MET A 92 -1.29 8.91 -7.03
C MET A 92 -1.57 9.59 -8.38
N MET A 93 -1.89 8.83 -9.42
CA MET A 93 -2.21 9.33 -10.76
C MET A 93 -3.72 9.45 -11.01
N ASN A 94 -4.56 9.12 -10.05
CA ASN A 94 -6.02 9.04 -10.17
C ASN A 94 -6.46 8.12 -11.34
N LYS A 95 -5.75 7.01 -11.56
CA LYS A 95 -6.06 6.04 -12.60
C LYS A 95 -6.85 4.87 -12.00
N TYR A 96 -8.17 4.87 -12.23
CA TYR A 96 -9.09 3.88 -11.63
C TYR A 96 -9.79 3.01 -12.69
N ASP A 97 -9.34 3.05 -13.94
CA ASP A 97 -9.99 2.31 -15.04
C ASP A 97 -9.81 0.78 -14.93
N ASN A 98 -8.65 0.36 -14.42
CA ASN A 98 -8.27 -1.05 -14.27
C ASN A 98 -7.88 -1.34 -12.82
N LEU A 99 -8.87 -1.51 -11.94
CA LEU A 99 -8.62 -1.84 -10.53
C LEU A 99 -8.07 -3.25 -10.40
N ILE A 100 -7.01 -3.39 -9.61
CA ILE A 100 -6.44 -4.70 -9.28
C ILE A 100 -7.41 -5.42 -8.35
N ASP A 101 -7.77 -6.64 -8.72
CA ASP A 101 -8.67 -7.50 -7.95
C ASP A 101 -8.01 -7.90 -6.62
N PHE A 102 -8.64 -7.51 -5.51
CA PHE A 102 -8.19 -7.83 -4.16
C PHE A 102 -8.09 -9.34 -3.93
N ASP A 103 -9.05 -10.12 -4.44
CA ASP A 103 -9.06 -11.58 -4.28
C ASP A 103 -7.87 -12.21 -4.98
N LYS A 104 -7.33 -11.58 -6.03
CA LYS A 104 -6.10 -12.04 -6.71
C LYS A 104 -4.84 -11.75 -5.91
N LEU A 105 -4.76 -10.60 -5.25
CA LEU A 105 -3.63 -10.28 -4.38
C LEU A 105 -3.55 -11.20 -3.15
N THR A 106 -4.67 -11.72 -2.72
CA THR A 106 -4.82 -12.51 -1.49
C THR A 106 -5.19 -13.97 -1.72
N MET A 107 -5.10 -14.45 -2.98
CA MET A 107 -5.58 -15.80 -3.34
C MET A 107 -4.92 -16.95 -2.56
N ASP A 108 -3.71 -16.77 -2.06
CA ASP A 108 -2.99 -17.72 -1.21
C ASP A 108 -3.30 -17.55 0.29
N MET A 109 -4.15 -16.60 0.65
CA MET A 109 -4.55 -16.24 2.01
C MET A 109 -6.08 -16.23 2.16
N GLN A 110 -6.76 -17.21 1.57
CA GLN A 110 -8.24 -17.27 1.56
C GLN A 110 -8.84 -17.73 2.88
N ASP A 111 -8.15 -18.61 3.61
CA ASP A 111 -8.62 -19.08 4.91
C ASP A 111 -8.08 -18.23 6.08
N SER A 112 -8.79 -18.26 7.21
CA SER A 112 -8.47 -17.46 8.39
C SER A 112 -7.08 -17.76 8.97
N LEU A 113 -6.60 -18.99 8.87
CA LEU A 113 -5.27 -19.37 9.39
C LEU A 113 -4.17 -18.77 8.53
N SER A 114 -4.29 -18.86 7.21
CA SER A 114 -3.34 -18.26 6.26
C SER A 114 -3.32 -16.75 6.38
N LYS A 115 -4.47 -16.08 6.55
CA LYS A 115 -4.56 -14.63 6.80
C LYS A 115 -3.76 -14.22 8.04
N LYS A 116 -3.89 -14.96 9.14
CA LYS A 116 -3.13 -14.70 10.37
C LYS A 116 -1.63 -14.98 10.22
N GLN A 117 -1.28 -16.09 9.56
CA GLN A 117 0.11 -16.46 9.32
C GLN A 117 0.86 -15.41 8.48
N PHE A 118 0.18 -14.82 7.50
CA PHE A 118 0.72 -13.80 6.60
C PHE A 118 0.12 -12.41 6.87
N ALA A 119 -0.29 -12.13 8.12
CA ALA A 119 -1.04 -10.93 8.49
C ALA A 119 -0.42 -9.64 7.90
N GLY A 120 0.90 -9.45 7.99
CA GLY A 120 1.54 -8.26 7.44
C GLY A 120 1.31 -8.04 5.95
N SER A 121 1.36 -9.09 5.14
CA SER A 121 1.11 -9.01 3.70
C SER A 121 -0.39 -8.85 3.39
N TYR A 122 -1.24 -9.52 4.18
CA TYR A 122 -2.69 -9.41 4.03
C TYR A 122 -3.19 -8.00 4.35
N GLU A 123 -2.76 -7.44 5.50
CA GLU A 123 -3.07 -6.08 5.93
C GLU A 123 -2.64 -5.04 4.89
N GLU A 124 -1.43 -5.20 4.33
CA GLU A 124 -0.94 -4.28 3.32
C GLU A 124 -1.83 -4.33 2.06
N ALA A 125 -2.24 -5.51 1.61
CA ALA A 125 -3.20 -5.65 0.53
C ALA A 125 -4.55 -4.99 0.88
N CYS A 126 -5.07 -5.20 2.11
CA CYS A 126 -6.29 -4.54 2.56
C CYS A 126 -6.17 -3.01 2.51
N VAL A 127 -5.11 -2.43 3.09
CA VAL A 127 -4.90 -0.97 3.11
C VAL A 127 -4.80 -0.41 1.69
N ARG A 128 -4.01 -1.04 0.80
CA ARG A 128 -3.82 -0.57 -0.57
C ARG A 128 -5.10 -0.64 -1.38
N CYS A 129 -5.77 -1.79 -1.35
CA CYS A 129 -7.00 -1.98 -2.13
C CYS A 129 -8.16 -1.18 -1.56
N ALA A 130 -8.36 -1.10 -0.24
CA ALA A 130 -9.42 -0.29 0.34
C ALA A 130 -9.28 1.19 -0.08
N ASN A 131 -8.08 1.76 -0.01
CA ASN A 131 -7.84 3.13 -0.47
C ASN A 131 -8.13 3.28 -1.97
N LEU A 132 -7.61 2.38 -2.81
CA LEU A 132 -7.81 2.43 -4.26
C LEU A 132 -9.29 2.35 -4.64
N TYR A 133 -10.03 1.41 -4.04
CA TYR A 133 -11.47 1.26 -4.30
C TYR A 133 -12.28 2.44 -3.75
N GLY A 134 -11.91 2.98 -2.57
CA GLY A 134 -12.52 4.19 -2.01
C GLY A 134 -12.35 5.38 -2.94
N ASN A 135 -11.12 5.66 -3.38
CA ASN A 135 -10.81 6.76 -4.30
C ASN A 135 -11.47 6.58 -5.68
N ALA A 136 -11.73 5.34 -6.08
CA ALA A 136 -12.52 5.01 -7.27
C ALA A 136 -14.05 5.10 -7.06
N ALA A 137 -14.52 5.65 -5.94
CA ALA A 137 -15.93 5.74 -5.53
C ALA A 137 -16.65 4.37 -5.42
N LYS A 138 -15.91 3.27 -5.25
CA LYS A 138 -16.46 1.92 -5.01
C LYS A 138 -16.49 1.62 -3.50
N TYR A 139 -17.19 2.47 -2.77
CA TYR A 139 -17.16 2.52 -1.31
C TYR A 139 -17.58 1.22 -0.62
N GLU A 140 -18.57 0.51 -1.15
CA GLU A 140 -19.04 -0.76 -0.56
C GLU A 140 -17.97 -1.85 -0.61
N ILE A 141 -17.25 -1.95 -1.72
CA ILE A 141 -16.13 -2.90 -1.85
C ILE A 141 -14.99 -2.48 -0.95
N SER A 142 -14.67 -1.18 -0.92
CA SER A 142 -13.66 -0.61 -0.05
C SER A 142 -13.94 -0.91 1.43
N ASN A 143 -15.16 -0.68 1.90
CA ASN A 143 -15.56 -0.97 3.28
C ASN A 143 -15.45 -2.46 3.61
N LYS A 144 -15.92 -3.35 2.73
CA LYS A 144 -15.80 -4.80 2.93
C LYS A 144 -14.35 -5.26 3.08
N ILE A 145 -13.44 -4.70 2.28
CA ILE A 145 -12.00 -4.97 2.37
C ILE A 145 -11.43 -4.41 3.69
N ALA A 146 -11.83 -3.20 4.07
CA ALA A 146 -11.39 -2.57 5.30
C ALA A 146 -11.85 -3.36 6.54
N GLU A 147 -13.12 -3.77 6.62
CA GLU A 147 -13.69 -4.60 7.69
C GLU A 147 -12.93 -5.92 7.85
N ASP A 148 -12.61 -6.60 6.73
CA ASP A 148 -11.85 -7.87 6.79
C ASP A 148 -10.42 -7.64 7.31
N GLY A 149 -9.76 -6.57 6.89
CA GLY A 149 -8.46 -6.16 7.41
C GLY A 149 -8.50 -5.78 8.89
N ILE A 150 -9.49 -4.99 9.32
CA ILE A 150 -9.70 -4.61 10.72
C ILE A 150 -9.84 -5.87 11.59
N ARG A 151 -10.61 -6.85 11.14
CA ARG A 151 -10.81 -8.10 11.88
C ARG A 151 -9.49 -8.84 12.09
N ILE A 152 -8.65 -8.97 11.05
CA ILE A 152 -7.34 -9.62 11.15
C ILE A 152 -6.37 -8.81 12.01
N ASP A 153 -6.35 -7.48 11.89
CA ASP A 153 -5.51 -6.61 12.71
C ASP A 153 -5.83 -6.74 14.20
N VAL A 154 -7.11 -6.77 14.55
CA VAL A 154 -7.56 -6.96 15.94
C VAL A 154 -7.18 -8.35 16.45
N GLU A 155 -7.41 -9.40 15.66
CA GLU A 155 -7.06 -10.78 16.04
C GLU A 155 -5.55 -11.02 16.17
N CYS A 156 -4.72 -10.25 15.44
CA CYS A 156 -3.26 -10.33 15.48
C CYS A 156 -2.59 -9.21 16.30
N GLU A 157 -3.39 -8.38 16.99
CA GLU A 157 -2.92 -7.24 17.81
C GLU A 157 -2.05 -6.24 17.05
N ARG A 158 -2.36 -5.99 15.79
CA ARG A 158 -1.58 -5.13 14.88
C ARG A 158 -2.21 -3.74 14.75
N MET A 159 -1.69 -2.78 15.50
CA MET A 159 -2.28 -1.44 15.61
C MET A 159 -1.97 -0.49 14.44
N ARG A 160 -0.87 -0.71 13.70
CA ARG A 160 -0.39 0.29 12.72
C ARG A 160 -1.25 0.36 11.46
N PRO A 161 -1.62 -0.75 10.81
CA PRO A 161 -2.56 -0.73 9.69
C PRO A 161 -3.99 -0.42 10.12
N LEU A 162 -4.40 -0.90 11.30
CA LEU A 162 -5.74 -0.72 11.87
C LEU A 162 -6.21 0.74 11.81
N SER A 163 -5.37 1.72 12.16
CA SER A 163 -5.75 3.13 12.12
C SER A 163 -6.14 3.61 10.72
N THR A 164 -5.51 3.06 9.68
CA THR A 164 -5.81 3.44 8.30
C THR A 164 -7.13 2.83 7.83
N LEU A 165 -7.36 1.58 8.18
CA LEU A 165 -8.58 0.86 7.77
C LEU A 165 -9.83 1.43 8.47
N LEU A 166 -9.75 1.73 9.77
CA LEU A 166 -10.82 2.42 10.51
C LEU A 166 -11.15 3.79 9.90
N TYR A 167 -10.13 4.55 9.52
CA TYR A 167 -10.33 5.83 8.85
C TYR A 167 -10.92 5.67 7.45
N CYS A 168 -10.48 4.66 6.69
CA CYS A 168 -10.98 4.39 5.35
C CYS A 168 -12.49 4.17 5.36
N GLU A 169 -13.01 3.38 6.28
CA GLU A 169 -14.45 3.13 6.44
C GLU A 169 -15.20 4.44 6.74
N ALA A 170 -14.74 5.22 7.74
CA ALA A 170 -15.35 6.49 8.09
C ALA A 170 -15.30 7.52 6.93
N TRP A 171 -14.21 7.53 6.18
CA TRP A 171 -14.05 8.41 5.02
C TRP A 171 -15.01 8.02 3.90
N ASN A 172 -15.11 6.73 3.56
CA ASN A 172 -16.03 6.24 2.53
C ASN A 172 -17.48 6.62 2.82
N ASN A 173 -17.93 6.48 4.08
CA ASN A 173 -19.27 6.84 4.48
C ASN A 173 -19.53 8.36 4.40
N LYS A 174 -18.49 9.17 4.68
CA LYS A 174 -18.57 10.62 4.48
C LYS A 174 -18.73 10.99 3.00
N GLU A 175 -17.96 10.39 2.12
CA GLU A 175 -18.05 10.64 0.67
C GLU A 175 -19.42 10.22 0.10
N ARG A 176 -20.08 9.23 0.72
CA ARG A 176 -21.48 8.85 0.41
C ARG A 176 -22.54 9.80 1.00
N GLY A 177 -22.15 10.71 1.88
CA GLY A 177 -23.08 11.54 2.63
C GLY A 177 -23.83 10.82 3.75
N GLU A 178 -23.32 9.70 4.23
CA GLU A 178 -23.96 8.77 5.18
C GLU A 178 -23.23 8.71 6.55
N VAL A 179 -22.69 9.84 7.01
CA VAL A 179 -21.92 9.88 8.28
C VAL A 179 -22.81 9.55 9.48
N THR A 180 -22.38 8.58 10.26
CA THR A 180 -23.02 8.13 11.48
C THR A 180 -22.16 8.41 12.73
N GLU A 181 -22.74 8.25 13.93
CA GLU A 181 -21.97 8.30 15.18
C GLU A 181 -20.91 7.19 15.26
N ASN A 182 -21.12 6.05 14.57
CA ASN A 182 -20.13 4.99 14.47
C ASN A 182 -18.92 5.45 13.68
N ASP A 183 -19.09 6.16 12.58
CA ASP A 183 -17.97 6.68 11.75
C ASP A 183 -17.11 7.68 12.54
N ILE A 184 -17.78 8.50 13.35
CA ILE A 184 -17.10 9.42 14.27
C ILE A 184 -16.27 8.64 15.30
N ALA A 185 -16.82 7.55 15.84
CA ALA A 185 -16.11 6.70 16.79
C ALA A 185 -14.90 6.00 16.11
N LEU A 186 -15.08 5.47 14.91
CA LEU A 186 -14.01 4.85 14.12
C LEU A 186 -12.86 5.85 13.85
N CYS A 187 -13.19 7.06 13.39
CA CYS A 187 -12.19 8.09 13.12
C CYS A 187 -11.47 8.57 14.40
N ARG A 188 -12.19 8.69 15.53
CA ARG A 188 -11.57 8.99 16.85
C ARG A 188 -10.62 7.87 17.27
N CYS A 189 -11.00 6.61 17.10
CA CYS A 189 -10.15 5.47 17.39
C CYS A 189 -8.89 5.49 16.51
N ALA A 190 -9.04 5.70 15.20
CA ALA A 190 -7.94 5.86 14.26
C ALA A 190 -6.97 6.98 14.69
N TYR A 191 -7.48 8.13 15.13
CA TYR A 191 -6.68 9.23 15.63
C TYR A 191 -5.88 8.84 16.89
N GLN A 192 -6.48 8.15 17.86
CA GLN A 192 -5.78 7.73 19.07
C GLN A 192 -4.67 6.72 18.75
N ILE A 193 -4.91 5.78 17.84
CA ILE A 193 -3.89 4.83 17.39
C ILE A 193 -2.76 5.56 16.66
N ALA A 194 -3.06 6.51 15.78
CA ALA A 194 -2.04 7.32 15.11
C ALA A 194 -1.20 8.12 16.11
N LYS A 195 -1.82 8.64 17.18
CA LYS A 195 -1.14 9.35 18.26
C LYS A 195 -0.19 8.45 19.04
N LEU A 196 -0.62 7.24 19.39
CA LEU A 196 0.24 6.23 20.04
C LEU A 196 1.45 5.87 19.17
N ASN A 197 1.25 5.80 17.86
CA ASN A 197 2.31 5.51 16.87
C ASN A 197 3.14 6.74 16.47
N GLN A 198 2.90 7.92 17.07
CA GLN A 198 3.59 9.19 16.77
C GLN A 198 3.53 9.56 15.28
N ASN A 199 2.42 9.24 14.61
CA ASN A 199 2.24 9.52 13.18
C ASN A 199 1.53 10.86 12.97
N GLU A 200 2.29 11.96 13.01
CA GLU A 200 1.79 13.33 12.91
C GLU A 200 0.96 13.57 11.62
N LYS A 201 1.42 13.00 10.49
CA LYS A 201 0.71 13.15 9.21
C LYS A 201 -0.70 12.58 9.29
N ARG A 202 -0.87 11.36 9.83
CA ARG A 202 -2.19 10.74 9.97
C ARG A 202 -3.04 11.46 11.02
N MET A 203 -2.44 11.88 12.12
CA MET A 203 -3.14 12.66 13.13
C MET A 203 -3.77 13.94 12.55
N SER A 204 -3.03 14.66 11.67
CA SER A 204 -3.55 15.86 11.00
C SER A 204 -4.75 15.55 10.13
N ILE A 205 -4.66 14.50 9.29
CA ILE A 205 -5.75 14.06 8.39
C ILE A 205 -7.01 13.69 9.18
N TYR A 206 -6.87 12.88 10.23
CA TYR A 206 -8.00 12.41 11.02
C TYR A 206 -8.66 13.53 11.84
N ARG A 207 -7.86 14.48 12.33
CA ARG A 207 -8.37 15.69 13.00
C ARG A 207 -9.18 16.55 12.05
N GLU A 208 -8.65 16.81 10.86
CA GLU A 208 -9.34 17.59 9.83
C GLU A 208 -10.68 16.95 9.45
N TRP A 209 -10.73 15.62 9.32
CA TRP A 209 -11.99 14.92 9.06
C TRP A 209 -13.00 15.11 10.20
N LEU A 210 -12.56 15.02 11.46
CA LEU A 210 -13.41 15.20 12.64
C LEU A 210 -13.94 16.63 12.79
N GLU A 211 -13.21 17.62 12.34
CA GLU A 211 -13.58 19.05 12.40
C GLU A 211 -14.54 19.46 11.25
N ASN A 212 -14.40 18.82 10.08
CA ASN A 212 -15.15 19.16 8.85
C ASN A 212 -16.28 18.16 8.50
N ARG A 213 -16.87 17.52 9.48
CA ARG A 213 -17.97 16.55 9.33
C ARG A 213 -19.35 17.21 9.18
#